data_a9b5fd7c13d35202a76f5bb7e581070b
#
_entry.id   a9b5fd7c13d35202a76f5bb7e581070b
#
_cell.length_a   1.000
_cell.length_b   1.000
_cell.length_c   1.000
_cell.angle_alpha   90.00
_cell.angle_beta   90.00
_cell.angle_gamma   90.00
#
_symmetry.space_group_name_H-M   'P 1'
#
loop_
_entity.id
_entity.type
_entity.pdbx_description
1 polymer ?
#
loop_
_entity_poly.entity_id
_entity_poly.type
_entity_poly.pdbx_seq_one_letter_code
_entity_poly.pdbx_strand_id
1 'polypeptide(L)'
;MEDEDEFEHLLEIYNKFPVTELIIHPRVQTDYYKNKPRMEYFLKALEISKNPVVYNGDIFTGDSYKQKLAQIFTTTVTHAENRTEAVKTSLPESNRNTVLESGKGKQLSAVMLGRGVLANPALFGEIRGTQALTKQRLWEFHERLLADYSQEMSGERNVLFKMKELWFYLAWSFENSEKYEKKIRKAQHLSDYRLVVRQLFTELELNA
;
A
#
# COMPACT_ATOMS: atom_id res chain seq x y z
N MET A 1 1.90 -5.54 19.71
CA MET A 1 1.94 -4.45 20.70
C MET A 1 0.58 -4.38 21.36
N GLU A 2 0.53 -4.42 22.65
CA GLU A 2 -0.71 -4.36 23.45
C GLU A 2 -0.83 -3.02 24.19
N ASP A 3 0.29 -2.32 24.39
CA ASP A 3 0.37 -1.08 25.16
C ASP A 3 1.08 0.04 24.35
N GLU A 4 0.69 1.28 24.57
CA GLU A 4 1.26 2.46 23.91
C GLU A 4 2.71 2.70 24.33
N ASP A 5 3.03 2.48 25.58
CA ASP A 5 4.36 2.64 26.15
C ASP A 5 5.37 1.64 25.57
N GLU A 6 4.90 0.44 25.17
CA GLU A 6 5.72 -0.58 24.52
C GLU A 6 6.34 -0.09 23.21
N PHE A 7 5.62 0.72 22.43
CA PHE A 7 6.13 1.22 21.14
C PHE A 7 7.29 2.20 21.33
N GLU A 8 7.20 3.10 22.30
CA GLU A 8 8.30 4.04 22.60
C GLU A 8 9.53 3.31 23.10
N HIS A 9 9.34 2.36 24.00
CA HIS A 9 10.44 1.54 24.50
C HIS A 9 11.15 0.76 23.39
N LEU A 10 10.39 0.21 22.43
CA LEU A 10 10.97 -0.45 21.25
C LEU A 10 11.79 0.52 20.39
N LEU A 11 11.30 1.74 20.17
CA LEU A 11 12.05 2.77 19.45
C LEU A 11 13.34 3.16 20.18
N GLU A 12 13.33 3.27 21.51
CA GLU A 12 14.52 3.52 22.31
C GLU A 12 15.57 2.40 22.14
N ILE A 13 15.12 1.14 22.10
CA ILE A 13 16.00 0.00 21.84
C ILE A 13 16.61 0.11 20.44
N TYR A 14 15.79 0.30 19.39
CA TYR A 14 16.29 0.44 18.01
C TYR A 14 17.25 1.64 17.85
N ASN A 15 17.06 2.70 18.62
CA ASN A 15 17.95 3.86 18.60
C ASN A 15 19.37 3.60 19.16
N LYS A 16 19.57 2.45 19.82
CA LYS A 16 20.89 2.02 20.30
C LYS A 16 21.72 1.32 19.20
N PHE A 17 21.09 0.97 18.08
CA PHE A 17 21.73 0.26 16.98
C PHE A 17 21.63 1.07 15.69
N PRO A 18 22.71 1.16 14.88
CA PRO A 18 22.68 1.78 13.57
C PRO A 18 22.04 0.80 12.57
N VAL A 19 20.72 0.89 12.36
CA VAL A 19 20.02 0.13 11.33
C VAL A 19 19.89 0.94 10.06
N THR A 20 19.92 0.29 8.91
CA THR A 20 19.83 0.96 7.61
C THR A 20 18.48 1.64 7.42
N GLU A 21 17.40 0.95 7.81
CA GLU A 21 16.02 1.47 7.72
C GLU A 21 15.16 0.81 8.80
N LEU A 22 14.23 1.58 9.36
CA LEU A 22 13.21 1.11 10.28
C LEU A 22 11.84 1.16 9.59
N ILE A 23 11.35 0.02 9.12
CA ILE A 23 10.03 -0.08 8.48
C ILE A 23 8.97 -0.18 9.56
N ILE A 24 8.05 0.79 9.58
CA ILE A 24 6.97 0.84 10.57
C ILE A 24 5.63 0.65 9.89
N HIS A 25 4.93 -0.41 10.31
CA HIS A 25 3.53 -0.63 10.01
C HIS A 25 2.71 -0.26 11.26
N PRO A 26 2.09 0.95 11.30
CA PRO A 26 1.49 1.47 12.52
C PRO A 26 0.11 0.84 12.79
N ARG A 27 0.12 -0.44 13.10
CA ARG A 27 -1.05 -1.27 13.36
C ARG A 27 -0.72 -2.31 14.44
N VAL A 28 -1.65 -2.60 15.31
CA VAL A 28 -1.50 -3.69 16.29
C VAL A 28 -1.97 -5.01 15.69
N GLN A 29 -1.46 -6.12 16.20
CA GLN A 29 -1.77 -7.45 15.69
C GLN A 29 -3.28 -7.76 15.75
N THR A 30 -3.97 -7.31 16.79
CA THR A 30 -5.41 -7.52 17.00
C THR A 30 -6.30 -6.79 16.00
N ASP A 31 -5.76 -5.82 15.24
CA ASP A 31 -6.52 -5.10 14.21
C ASP A 31 -6.89 -5.98 13.00
N TYR A 32 -6.13 -7.04 12.72
CA TYR A 32 -6.36 -7.96 11.59
C TYR A 32 -6.73 -7.25 10.28
N TYR A 33 -6.19 -6.06 10.03
CA TYR A 33 -6.50 -5.18 8.88
C TYR A 33 -7.93 -4.61 8.86
N LYS A 34 -8.72 -4.75 9.91
CA LYS A 34 -10.06 -4.14 10.02
C LYS A 34 -9.99 -2.65 10.34
N ASN A 35 -9.00 -2.23 11.12
CA ASN A 35 -8.81 -0.85 11.52
C ASN A 35 -7.81 -0.14 10.59
N LYS A 36 -7.91 1.19 10.51
CA LYS A 36 -6.94 2.00 9.75
C LYS A 36 -5.58 2.04 10.46
N PRO A 37 -4.45 2.17 9.71
CA PRO A 37 -3.15 2.43 10.32
C PRO A 37 -3.20 3.69 11.20
N ARG A 38 -2.63 3.58 12.39
CA ARG A 38 -2.61 4.67 13.41
C ARG A 38 -1.46 5.61 13.10
N MET A 39 -1.75 6.68 12.36
CA MET A 39 -0.74 7.61 11.87
C MET A 39 0.04 8.31 12.99
N GLU A 40 -0.59 8.54 14.14
CA GLU A 40 0.03 9.15 15.32
C GLU A 40 1.30 8.40 15.78
N TYR A 41 1.29 7.06 15.78
CA TYR A 41 2.49 6.28 16.11
C TYR A 41 3.59 6.39 15.07
N PHE A 42 3.20 6.47 13.79
CA PHE A 42 4.18 6.69 12.74
C PHE A 42 4.85 8.06 12.86
N LEU A 43 4.06 9.11 13.11
CA LEU A 43 4.56 10.47 13.31
C LEU A 43 5.47 10.55 14.55
N LYS A 44 5.09 9.86 15.62
CA LYS A 44 5.93 9.75 16.83
C LYS A 44 7.26 9.04 16.53
N ALA A 45 7.22 7.97 15.72
CA ALA A 45 8.44 7.30 15.29
C ALA A 45 9.35 8.20 14.48
N LEU A 46 8.82 9.00 13.55
CA LEU A 46 9.59 10.01 12.84
C LEU A 46 10.23 11.02 13.79
N GLU A 47 9.59 11.31 14.93
CA GLU A 47 10.10 12.25 15.92
C GLU A 47 11.25 11.69 16.77
N ILE A 48 11.13 10.45 17.19
CA ILE A 48 12.01 9.82 18.19
C ILE A 48 13.14 9.04 17.54
N SER A 49 12.90 8.43 16.34
CA SER A 49 13.89 7.56 15.71
C SER A 49 15.15 8.32 15.31
N LYS A 50 16.30 7.73 15.63
CA LYS A 50 17.62 8.15 15.12
C LYS A 50 17.97 7.50 13.78
N ASN A 51 17.24 6.47 13.40
CA ASN A 51 17.43 5.73 12.17
C ASN A 51 16.44 6.21 11.10
N PRO A 52 16.74 6.05 9.80
CA PRO A 52 15.81 6.34 8.71
C PRO A 52 14.52 5.54 8.86
N VAL A 53 13.36 6.20 8.70
CA VAL A 53 12.05 5.56 8.89
C VAL A 53 11.33 5.41 7.56
N VAL A 54 10.77 4.21 7.34
CA VAL A 54 9.96 3.87 6.17
C VAL A 54 8.51 3.66 6.61
N TYR A 55 7.58 4.36 5.96
CA TYR A 55 6.15 4.15 6.19
C TYR A 55 5.68 2.90 5.47
N ASN A 56 5.00 2.01 6.17
CA ASN A 56 4.25 0.89 5.59
C ASN A 56 2.81 0.95 6.08
N GLY A 57 1.86 1.17 5.17
CA GLY A 57 0.44 1.25 5.53
C GLY A 57 -0.46 1.05 4.32
N ASP A 58 -1.76 1.33 4.50
CA ASP A 58 -2.77 1.14 3.46
C ASP A 58 -2.65 2.24 2.40
N ILE A 59 -2.08 1.88 1.26
CA ILE A 59 -1.98 2.71 0.06
C ILE A 59 -2.41 1.84 -1.11
N PHE A 60 -3.55 2.17 -1.73
CA PHE A 60 -4.17 1.40 -2.81
C PHE A 60 -4.31 2.20 -4.11
N THR A 61 -4.24 3.54 -4.05
CA THR A 61 -4.33 4.44 -5.20
C THR A 61 -3.24 5.49 -5.15
N GLY A 62 -2.94 6.13 -6.28
CA GLY A 62 -2.03 7.27 -6.33
C GLY A 62 -2.48 8.43 -5.44
N ASP A 63 -3.78 8.65 -5.31
CA ASP A 63 -4.34 9.71 -4.46
C ASP A 63 -4.23 9.36 -2.98
N SER A 64 -4.45 8.10 -2.59
CA SER A 64 -4.20 7.67 -1.21
C SER A 64 -2.73 7.83 -0.80
N TYR A 65 -1.80 7.63 -1.74
CA TYR A 65 -0.38 7.92 -1.54
C TYR A 65 -0.13 9.41 -1.27
N LYS A 66 -0.66 10.30 -2.11
CA LYS A 66 -0.53 11.75 -1.96
C LYS A 66 -1.13 12.24 -0.63
N GLN A 67 -2.31 11.74 -0.26
CA GLN A 67 -2.96 12.05 1.01
C GLN A 67 -2.10 11.63 2.22
N LYS A 68 -1.49 10.44 2.17
CA LYS A 68 -0.60 9.97 3.24
C LYS A 68 0.65 10.84 3.36
N LEU A 69 1.28 11.18 2.25
CA LEU A 69 2.42 12.11 2.25
C LEU A 69 2.02 13.48 2.80
N ALA A 70 0.90 14.06 2.34
CA ALA A 70 0.42 15.33 2.86
C ALA A 70 0.20 15.28 4.37
N GLN A 71 -0.42 14.21 4.89
CA GLN A 71 -0.63 14.02 6.32
C GLN A 71 0.71 13.97 7.09
N ILE A 72 1.71 13.24 6.59
CA ILE A 72 3.04 13.15 7.19
C ILE A 72 3.71 14.51 7.23
N PHE A 73 3.70 15.25 6.12
CA PHE A 73 4.42 16.52 6.01
C PHE A 73 3.69 17.68 6.69
N THR A 74 2.37 17.77 6.63
CA THR A 74 1.60 18.86 7.31
C THR A 74 1.79 18.78 8.81
N THR A 75 1.72 17.61 9.42
CA THR A 75 1.94 17.46 10.86
C THR A 75 3.38 17.76 11.24
N THR A 76 4.34 17.49 10.36
CA THR A 76 5.74 17.81 10.59
C THR A 76 6.00 19.32 10.61
N VAL A 77 5.30 20.10 9.78
CA VAL A 77 5.40 21.57 9.72
C VAL A 77 4.79 22.22 10.97
N THR A 78 3.61 21.81 11.41
CA THR A 78 2.95 22.38 12.60
C THR A 78 3.73 22.14 13.91
N HIS A 79 4.46 21.05 14.01
CA HIS A 79 5.34 20.80 15.15
C HIS A 79 6.69 21.57 15.06
N ALA A 80 7.12 21.95 13.85
CA ALA A 80 8.31 22.78 13.64
C ALA A 80 8.04 24.27 13.87
N GLU A 81 6.86 24.77 13.52
CA GLU A 81 6.45 26.17 13.70
C GLU A 81 6.33 26.58 15.15
N ASN A 82 6.10 25.63 16.07
CA ASN A 82 6.19 25.91 17.51
C ASN A 82 7.64 26.03 18.02
N ARG A 83 8.66 25.93 17.16
CA ARG A 83 10.07 26.01 17.54
C ARG A 83 10.91 27.08 16.82
N THR A 84 10.48 27.59 15.66
CA THR A 84 11.17 28.73 15.00
C THR A 84 10.34 29.25 13.83
N GLU A 85 10.26 30.59 13.70
CA GLU A 85 9.64 31.28 12.58
C GLU A 85 10.27 30.96 11.22
N ALA A 86 9.39 30.85 10.23
CA ALA A 86 9.59 31.08 8.80
C ALA A 86 10.48 30.12 7.99
N VAL A 87 9.86 29.24 7.22
CA VAL A 87 10.25 29.00 5.83
C VAL A 87 8.99 28.78 4.97
N LYS A 88 8.65 29.79 4.17
CA LYS A 88 7.79 29.64 2.99
C LYS A 88 8.57 28.84 1.96
N THR A 89 8.08 27.64 1.59
CA THR A 89 8.57 26.99 0.39
C THR A 89 7.40 26.37 -0.36
N SER A 90 7.17 26.92 -1.54
CA SER A 90 6.30 26.41 -2.59
C SER A 90 6.75 25.00 -3.00
N LEU A 91 5.78 24.10 -3.21
CA LEU A 91 5.99 22.76 -3.75
C LEU A 91 6.65 22.85 -5.14
N PRO A 92 7.76 22.16 -5.41
CA PRO A 92 8.29 22.11 -6.78
C PRO A 92 7.58 21.01 -7.58
N GLU A 93 7.07 21.42 -8.75
CA GLU A 93 6.66 20.52 -9.83
C GLU A 93 7.93 19.89 -10.44
N SER A 94 8.33 18.73 -10.03
CA SER A 94 9.04 17.78 -10.89
C SER A 94 9.29 16.46 -10.15
N ASN A 95 8.86 15.36 -10.79
CA ASN A 95 9.17 13.97 -10.49
C ASN A 95 10.68 13.71 -10.56
N ARG A 96 11.37 13.80 -9.45
CA ARG A 96 12.69 13.21 -9.28
C ARG A 96 12.74 12.54 -7.92
N ASN A 97 13.46 11.39 -7.85
CA ASN A 97 13.84 10.69 -6.63
C ASN A 97 14.44 11.72 -5.65
N THR A 98 13.60 12.43 -4.92
CA THR A 98 14.06 13.42 -3.97
C THR A 98 14.05 12.75 -2.61
N VAL A 99 15.23 12.38 -2.16
CA VAL A 99 15.55 12.36 -0.74
C VAL A 99 15.24 13.77 -0.26
N LEU A 100 14.16 13.93 0.49
CA LEU A 100 13.78 15.22 1.05
C LEU A 100 14.73 15.52 2.21
N GLU A 101 15.82 16.20 1.92
CA GLU A 101 16.66 16.83 2.92
C GLU A 101 15.87 17.97 3.57
N SER A 102 15.21 17.69 4.68
CA SER A 102 14.77 18.71 5.61
C SER A 102 15.73 18.72 6.78
N GLY A 103 16.21 19.91 7.15
CA GLY A 103 17.23 20.11 8.15
C GLY A 103 16.97 19.39 9.46
N LYS A 104 18.01 18.82 10.02
CA LYS A 104 18.20 18.19 11.34
C LYS A 104 16.91 17.85 12.11
N GLY A 105 16.32 16.71 11.80
CA GLY A 105 15.22 16.10 12.55
C GLY A 105 14.08 15.68 11.65
N LYS A 106 13.85 14.36 11.51
CA LYS A 106 12.70 13.68 10.91
C LYS A 106 12.85 13.35 9.43
N GLN A 107 13.41 12.19 9.16
CA GLN A 107 13.60 11.74 7.78
C GLN A 107 12.68 10.58 7.46
N LEU A 108 11.58 10.86 6.76
CA LEU A 108 10.89 9.82 5.99
C LEU A 108 11.84 9.36 4.88
N SER A 109 12.35 8.14 4.99
CA SER A 109 13.29 7.59 4.02
C SER A 109 12.57 7.11 2.76
N ALA A 110 11.47 6.38 2.96
CA ALA A 110 10.69 5.81 1.87
C ALA A 110 9.26 5.47 2.31
N VAL A 111 8.46 5.05 1.34
CA VAL A 111 7.13 4.46 1.55
C VAL A 111 7.14 3.05 0.97
N MET A 112 6.83 2.06 1.79
CA MET A 112 6.69 0.68 1.38
C MET A 112 5.25 0.40 0.97
N LEU A 113 5.07 -0.09 -0.26
CA LEU A 113 3.78 -0.54 -0.78
C LEU A 113 3.67 -2.06 -0.61
N GLY A 114 2.60 -2.51 0.01
CA GLY A 114 2.30 -3.94 0.19
C GLY A 114 1.09 -4.37 -0.65
N ARG A 115 -0.02 -4.65 0.01
CA ARG A 115 -1.27 -5.16 -0.60
C ARG A 115 -1.82 -4.29 -1.72
N GLY A 116 -1.58 -2.97 -1.67
CA GLY A 116 -2.03 -2.05 -2.71
C GLY A 116 -1.50 -2.41 -4.10
N VAL A 117 -0.27 -2.90 -4.21
CA VAL A 117 0.30 -3.32 -5.51
C VAL A 117 -0.36 -4.60 -6.03
N LEU A 118 -0.83 -5.47 -5.13
CA LEU A 118 -1.59 -6.67 -5.51
C LEU A 118 -3.01 -6.32 -5.96
N ALA A 119 -3.62 -5.32 -5.31
CA ALA A 119 -4.93 -4.82 -5.67
C ALA A 119 -4.89 -4.00 -6.96
N ASN A 120 -3.89 -3.12 -7.08
CA ASN A 120 -3.69 -2.23 -8.23
C ASN A 120 -2.28 -2.41 -8.81
N PRO A 121 -2.09 -3.26 -9.82
CA PRO A 121 -0.78 -3.46 -10.45
C PRO A 121 -0.20 -2.21 -11.11
N ALA A 122 -1.01 -1.20 -11.40
CA ALA A 122 -0.56 0.08 -11.97
C ALA A 122 -0.16 1.13 -10.91
N LEU A 123 -0.26 0.80 -9.61
CA LEU A 123 -0.08 1.76 -8.51
C LEU A 123 1.22 2.56 -8.58
N PHE A 124 2.34 1.94 -8.95
CA PHE A 124 3.60 2.67 -9.15
C PHE A 124 3.54 3.67 -10.29
N GLY A 125 2.85 3.29 -11.39
CA GLY A 125 2.59 4.18 -12.51
C GLY A 125 1.73 5.38 -12.14
N GLU A 126 0.68 5.15 -11.35
CA GLU A 126 -0.19 6.21 -10.82
C GLU A 126 0.56 7.18 -9.92
N ILE A 127 1.36 6.66 -8.99
CA ILE A 127 2.19 7.48 -8.09
C ILE A 127 3.16 8.35 -8.88
N ARG A 128 3.73 7.83 -9.97
CA ARG A 128 4.66 8.56 -10.85
C ARG A 128 3.97 9.43 -11.89
N GLY A 129 2.65 9.37 -12.00
CA GLY A 129 1.89 10.07 -13.04
C GLY A 129 2.15 9.56 -14.46
N THR A 130 2.65 8.34 -14.62
CA THR A 130 3.00 7.76 -15.93
C THR A 130 1.94 6.84 -16.49
N GLN A 131 1.19 6.16 -15.63
CA GLN A 131 0.18 5.18 -16.04
C GLN A 131 -0.93 5.10 -15.00
N ALA A 132 -2.18 5.02 -15.47
CA ALA A 132 -3.34 4.71 -14.63
C ALA A 132 -3.79 3.26 -14.82
N LEU A 133 -4.49 2.72 -13.82
CA LEU A 133 -5.17 1.45 -13.95
C LEU A 133 -6.31 1.58 -14.96
N THR A 134 -6.39 0.63 -15.90
CA THR A 134 -7.52 0.49 -16.81
C THR A 134 -8.03 -0.95 -16.78
N LYS A 135 -9.31 -1.18 -17.12
CA LYS A 135 -9.86 -2.53 -17.22
C LYS A 135 -9.02 -3.42 -18.14
N GLN A 136 -8.57 -2.87 -19.27
CA GLN A 136 -7.74 -3.60 -20.22
C GLN A 136 -6.41 -4.05 -19.59
N ARG A 137 -5.68 -3.14 -18.92
CA ARG A 137 -4.40 -3.48 -18.26
C ARG A 137 -4.58 -4.51 -17.15
N LEU A 138 -5.64 -4.37 -16.35
CA LEU A 138 -5.93 -5.32 -15.30
C LEU A 138 -6.29 -6.69 -15.87
N TRP A 139 -7.04 -6.71 -16.99
CA TRP A 139 -7.34 -7.95 -17.72
C TRP A 139 -6.08 -8.62 -18.26
N GLU A 140 -5.20 -7.86 -18.94
CA GLU A 140 -3.94 -8.35 -19.49
C GLU A 140 -3.02 -8.90 -18.37
N PHE A 141 -2.95 -8.21 -17.25
CA PHE A 141 -2.21 -8.67 -16.07
C PHE A 141 -2.79 -9.99 -15.52
N HIS A 142 -4.11 -10.06 -15.38
CA HIS A 142 -4.80 -11.27 -14.92
C HIS A 142 -4.55 -12.47 -15.85
N GLU A 143 -4.74 -12.29 -17.17
CA GLU A 143 -4.55 -13.37 -18.15
C GLU A 143 -3.09 -13.83 -18.20
N ARG A 144 -2.14 -12.91 -18.07
CA ARG A 144 -0.73 -13.27 -18.01
C ARG A 144 -0.41 -14.10 -16.78
N LEU A 145 -0.85 -13.69 -15.60
CA LEU A 145 -0.65 -14.47 -14.37
C LEU A 145 -1.30 -15.86 -14.46
N LEU A 146 -2.50 -15.94 -15.04
CA LEU A 146 -3.17 -17.21 -15.24
C LEU A 146 -2.39 -18.12 -16.18
N ALA A 147 -1.81 -17.58 -17.25
CA ALA A 147 -0.97 -18.33 -18.19
C ALA A 147 0.33 -18.79 -17.51
N ASP A 148 1.03 -17.88 -16.81
CA ASP A 148 2.27 -18.18 -16.11
C ASP A 148 2.07 -19.27 -15.04
N TYR A 149 1.04 -19.14 -14.19
CA TYR A 149 0.71 -20.20 -13.22
C TYR A 149 0.30 -21.51 -13.86
N SER A 150 -0.41 -21.47 -15.02
CA SER A 150 -0.79 -22.71 -15.73
C SER A 150 0.42 -23.42 -16.32
N GLN A 151 1.50 -22.70 -16.62
CA GLN A 151 2.74 -23.25 -17.13
C GLN A 151 3.62 -23.81 -16.00
N GLU A 152 3.72 -23.09 -14.87
CA GLU A 152 4.65 -23.41 -13.79
C GLU A 152 4.08 -24.41 -12.76
N MET A 153 2.76 -24.46 -12.59
CA MET A 153 2.12 -25.26 -11.55
C MET A 153 1.52 -26.54 -12.12
N SER A 154 1.71 -27.65 -11.41
CA SER A 154 1.09 -28.91 -11.78
C SER A 154 -0.40 -28.94 -11.41
N GLY A 155 -1.27 -29.10 -12.42
CA GLY A 155 -2.70 -29.35 -12.28
C GLY A 155 -3.57 -28.09 -12.08
N GLU A 156 -4.70 -28.06 -12.76
CA GLU A 156 -5.65 -26.92 -12.76
C GLU A 156 -6.12 -26.51 -11.37
N ARG A 157 -6.19 -27.44 -10.42
CA ARG A 157 -6.62 -27.16 -9.05
C ARG A 157 -5.68 -26.20 -8.33
N ASN A 158 -4.38 -26.39 -8.50
CA ASN A 158 -3.37 -25.53 -7.86
C ASN A 158 -3.40 -24.13 -8.48
N VAL A 159 -3.49 -24.04 -9.79
CA VAL A 159 -3.68 -22.77 -10.51
C VAL A 159 -4.93 -22.05 -10.02
N LEU A 160 -6.07 -22.76 -9.94
CA LEU A 160 -7.32 -22.19 -9.45
C LEU A 160 -7.20 -21.64 -8.03
N PHE A 161 -6.52 -22.35 -7.11
CA PHE A 161 -6.29 -21.86 -5.75
C PHE A 161 -5.49 -20.57 -5.73
N LYS A 162 -4.39 -20.50 -6.50
CA LYS A 162 -3.57 -19.29 -6.59
C LYS A 162 -4.32 -18.11 -7.18
N MET A 163 -5.08 -18.32 -8.23
CA MET A 163 -5.89 -17.27 -8.83
C MET A 163 -6.98 -16.77 -7.87
N LYS A 164 -7.62 -17.66 -7.11
CA LYS A 164 -8.60 -17.27 -6.08
C LYS A 164 -7.98 -16.46 -4.94
N GLU A 165 -6.77 -16.80 -4.51
CA GLU A 165 -6.02 -16.06 -3.52
C GLU A 165 -5.74 -14.62 -4.01
N LEU A 166 -5.35 -14.46 -5.28
CA LEU A 166 -5.11 -13.17 -5.89
C LEU A 166 -6.37 -12.30 -5.94
N TRP A 167 -7.53 -12.90 -6.20
CA TRP A 167 -8.81 -12.19 -6.24
C TRP A 167 -9.23 -11.60 -4.90
N PHE A 168 -8.70 -12.07 -3.80
CA PHE A 168 -8.87 -11.39 -2.51
C PHE A 168 -8.36 -9.94 -2.53
N TYR A 169 -7.38 -9.64 -3.37
CA TYR A 169 -6.83 -8.30 -3.57
C TYR A 169 -7.38 -7.61 -4.81
N LEU A 170 -7.41 -8.27 -5.97
CA LEU A 170 -7.85 -7.69 -7.23
C LEU A 170 -9.30 -7.19 -7.21
N ALA A 171 -10.15 -7.82 -6.43
CA ALA A 171 -11.55 -7.42 -6.29
C ALA A 171 -11.71 -5.99 -5.77
N TRP A 172 -10.75 -5.49 -5.00
CA TRP A 172 -10.73 -4.12 -4.49
C TRP A 172 -10.60 -3.05 -5.58
N SER A 173 -10.16 -3.44 -6.76
CA SER A 173 -10.12 -2.54 -7.92
C SER A 173 -11.49 -2.30 -8.57
N PHE A 174 -12.53 -3.02 -8.17
CA PHE A 174 -13.86 -2.94 -8.78
C PHE A 174 -14.93 -2.47 -7.81
N GLU A 175 -15.86 -1.66 -8.30
CA GLU A 175 -17.05 -1.29 -7.56
C GLU A 175 -17.99 -2.49 -7.42
N ASN A 176 -18.58 -2.69 -6.24
CA ASN A 176 -19.61 -3.70 -5.96
C ASN A 176 -19.19 -5.13 -6.32
N SER A 177 -17.93 -5.49 -6.07
CA SER A 177 -17.34 -6.78 -6.46
C SER A 177 -17.81 -7.98 -5.62
N GLU A 178 -18.47 -7.82 -4.48
CA GLU A 178 -18.72 -8.84 -3.45
C GLU A 178 -19.50 -10.06 -4.00
N LYS A 179 -20.43 -9.83 -4.92
CA LYS A 179 -21.19 -10.90 -5.58
C LYS A 179 -20.26 -11.80 -6.41
N TYR A 180 -19.34 -11.18 -7.13
CA TYR A 180 -18.38 -11.89 -7.99
C TYR A 180 -17.29 -12.58 -7.17
N GLU A 181 -16.79 -11.94 -6.12
CA GLU A 181 -15.85 -12.57 -5.20
C GLU A 181 -16.39 -13.86 -4.61
N LYS A 182 -17.68 -13.86 -4.19
CA LYS A 182 -18.35 -15.05 -3.68
C LYS A 182 -18.43 -16.16 -4.74
N LYS A 183 -18.71 -15.81 -6.01
CA LYS A 183 -18.76 -16.77 -7.12
C LYS A 183 -17.36 -17.32 -7.44
N ILE A 184 -16.34 -16.45 -7.52
CA ILE A 184 -14.94 -16.82 -7.76
C ILE A 184 -14.47 -17.80 -6.67
N ARG A 185 -14.73 -17.49 -5.40
CA ARG A 185 -14.38 -18.35 -4.26
C ARG A 185 -15.01 -19.74 -4.36
N LYS A 186 -16.25 -19.84 -4.85
CA LYS A 186 -17.01 -21.09 -4.97
C LYS A 186 -16.68 -21.89 -6.22
N ALA A 187 -16.02 -21.32 -7.23
CA ALA A 187 -15.67 -22.04 -8.47
C ALA A 187 -14.85 -23.29 -8.13
N GLN A 188 -15.23 -24.43 -8.73
CA GLN A 188 -14.55 -25.72 -8.53
C GLN A 188 -13.62 -26.06 -9.70
N HIS A 189 -13.91 -25.50 -10.88
CA HIS A 189 -13.15 -25.72 -12.11
C HIS A 189 -12.60 -24.39 -12.65
N LEU A 190 -11.51 -24.45 -13.39
CA LEU A 190 -10.90 -23.28 -14.00
C LEU A 190 -11.82 -22.65 -15.06
N SER A 191 -12.64 -23.45 -15.73
CA SER A 191 -13.68 -23.00 -16.67
C SER A 191 -14.72 -22.10 -16.00
N ASP A 192 -15.25 -22.52 -14.84
CA ASP A 192 -16.24 -21.74 -14.07
C ASP A 192 -15.63 -20.42 -13.57
N TYR A 193 -14.40 -20.51 -13.07
CA TYR A 193 -13.63 -19.35 -12.65
C TYR A 193 -13.50 -18.33 -13.79
N ARG A 194 -13.02 -18.76 -14.97
CA ARG A 194 -12.85 -17.89 -16.14
C ARG A 194 -14.15 -17.23 -16.58
N LEU A 195 -15.27 -17.98 -16.56
CA LEU A 195 -16.57 -17.42 -16.90
C LEU A 195 -16.97 -16.30 -15.94
N VAL A 196 -16.84 -16.52 -14.63
CA VAL A 196 -17.19 -15.54 -13.62
C VAL A 196 -16.30 -14.30 -13.72
N VAL A 197 -15.01 -14.47 -13.95
CA VAL A 197 -14.06 -13.35 -14.11
C VAL A 197 -14.40 -12.52 -15.34
N ARG A 198 -14.69 -13.14 -16.48
CA ARG A 198 -15.12 -12.41 -17.69
C ARG A 198 -16.39 -11.59 -17.45
N GLN A 199 -17.38 -12.17 -16.77
CA GLN A 199 -18.60 -11.46 -16.41
C GLN A 199 -18.28 -10.24 -15.53
N LEU A 200 -17.42 -10.39 -14.52
CA LEU A 200 -16.99 -9.31 -13.65
C LEU A 200 -16.39 -8.15 -14.45
N PHE A 201 -15.43 -8.44 -15.33
CA PHE A 201 -14.79 -7.42 -16.17
C PHE A 201 -15.74 -6.74 -17.15
N THR A 202 -16.80 -7.42 -17.58
CA THR A 202 -17.82 -6.86 -18.47
C THR A 202 -18.82 -5.98 -17.73
N GLU A 203 -19.23 -6.40 -16.54
CA GLU A 203 -20.36 -5.79 -15.83
C GLU A 203 -19.96 -4.71 -14.81
N LEU A 204 -18.74 -4.78 -14.24
CA LEU A 204 -18.33 -3.86 -13.19
C LEU A 204 -17.41 -2.77 -13.72
N GLU A 205 -17.47 -1.60 -13.09
CA GLU A 205 -16.51 -0.51 -13.28
C GLU A 205 -15.36 -0.60 -12.27
N LEU A 206 -14.22 0.00 -12.62
CA LEU A 206 -13.12 0.16 -11.68
C LEU A 206 -13.45 1.24 -10.64
N ASN A 207 -12.98 1.04 -9.42
CA ASN A 207 -12.97 2.10 -8.41
C ASN A 207 -12.14 3.30 -8.92
N ALA A 208 -12.72 4.50 -8.79
CA ALA A 208 -12.07 5.75 -9.19
C ALA A 208 -10.90 6.12 -8.25
#